data_18ff8665b9f5a20c3d4b0ee314670daf
#
_entry.id   18ff8665b9f5a20c3d4b0ee314670daf
#
_cell.length_a   1.000
_cell.length_b   1.000
_cell.length_c   1.000
_cell.angle_alpha   90.00
_cell.angle_beta   90.00
_cell.angle_gamma   90.00
#
_symmetry.space_group_name_H-M   'P 1'
#
loop_
_entity.id
_entity.type
_entity.pdbx_description
1 polymer ?
#
loop_
_entity_poly.entity_id
_entity_poly.type
_entity_poly.pdbx_seq_one_letter_code
_entity_poly.pdbx_strand_id
1 'polypeptide(L)'
;MKDDDSYQPYSYFQLMEVSLRELLVEKGIVTEAEVAAAVEDMRERTPERGAKVVARAWVDGSFRTKLLENGSRACEELGLDIPALKLVVVENTPAVHNMVVCTLCSCYPRMLLGIPPEWYKSRNYRSRAVREPRAVLSEFGLRLDENTSIRVHDSTADMRYLVLPMRPAGTENWGEEKLAGIVTRDCMIGVAVPKLH
;
A
#
# COMPACT_ATOMS: atom_id res chain seq x y z
N MET A 1 10.56 -20.52 35.21
CA MET A 1 9.52 -19.56 35.59
C MET A 1 9.07 -18.94 34.30
N LYS A 2 7.93 -19.38 33.75
CA LYS A 2 7.36 -18.79 32.52
C LYS A 2 6.76 -17.48 32.97
N ASP A 3 7.25 -16.37 32.41
CA ASP A 3 6.59 -15.09 32.55
C ASP A 3 5.18 -15.22 32.04
N ASP A 4 4.24 -15.01 32.91
CA ASP A 4 2.82 -14.91 32.65
C ASP A 4 2.65 -13.69 31.73
N ASP A 5 2.29 -13.97 30.47
CA ASP A 5 2.16 -12.96 29.42
C ASP A 5 0.88 -12.17 29.68
N SER A 6 1.00 -11.44 30.74
CA SER A 6 0.50 -10.13 31.07
C SER A 6 -0.72 -9.63 30.29
N TYR A 7 -1.82 -9.64 31.02
CA TYR A 7 -2.91 -8.69 30.92
C TYR A 7 -2.35 -7.26 30.74
N GLN A 8 -2.26 -6.83 29.47
CA GLN A 8 -2.05 -5.41 29.17
C GLN A 8 -3.42 -4.72 29.19
N PRO A 9 -3.63 -3.76 30.08
CA PRO A 9 -4.91 -3.05 30.11
C PRO A 9 -5.14 -2.34 28.78
N TYR A 10 -6.38 -2.40 28.30
CA TYR A 10 -6.75 -1.66 27.08
C TYR A 10 -6.38 -0.18 27.22
N SER A 11 -5.81 0.38 26.18
CA SER A 11 -5.62 1.82 26.08
C SER A 11 -6.97 2.54 26.06
N TYR A 12 -6.98 3.82 26.36
CA TYR A 12 -8.20 4.65 26.29
C TYR A 12 -8.94 4.50 24.96
N PHE A 13 -8.22 4.50 23.84
CA PHE A 13 -8.83 4.37 22.51
C PHE A 13 -9.37 2.96 22.23
N GLN A 14 -8.75 1.93 22.76
CA GLN A 14 -9.27 0.56 22.66
C GLN A 14 -10.56 0.41 23.47
N LEU A 15 -10.62 0.98 24.69
CA LEU A 15 -11.85 1.00 25.47
C LEU A 15 -12.97 1.77 24.78
N MET A 16 -12.65 2.91 24.16
CA MET A 16 -13.63 3.66 23.38
C MET A 16 -14.14 2.89 22.16
N GLU A 17 -13.25 2.18 21.45
CA GLU A 17 -13.65 1.33 20.32
C GLU A 17 -14.65 0.26 20.76
N VAL A 18 -14.31 -0.49 21.81
CA VAL A 18 -15.17 -1.55 22.37
C VAL A 18 -16.53 -0.97 22.78
N SER A 19 -16.53 0.11 23.56
CA SER A 19 -17.77 0.74 24.04
C SER A 19 -18.64 1.26 22.90
N LEU A 20 -18.04 1.86 21.87
CA LEU A 20 -18.78 2.34 20.71
C LEU A 20 -19.38 1.17 19.91
N ARG A 21 -18.61 0.12 19.68
CA ARG A 21 -19.07 -1.08 18.98
C ARG A 21 -20.25 -1.74 19.70
N GLU A 22 -20.11 -1.97 21.01
CA GLU A 22 -21.19 -2.54 21.83
C GLU A 22 -22.46 -1.68 21.79
N LEU A 23 -22.32 -0.36 21.87
CA LEU A 23 -23.45 0.56 21.79
C LEU A 23 -24.15 0.52 20.42
N LEU A 24 -23.39 0.41 19.33
CA LEU A 24 -23.95 0.31 17.97
C LEU A 24 -24.69 -1.02 17.77
N VAL A 25 -24.16 -2.12 18.32
CA VAL A 25 -24.83 -3.43 18.30
C VAL A 25 -26.10 -3.40 19.16
N GLU A 26 -26.05 -2.86 20.38
CA GLU A 26 -27.21 -2.71 21.27
C GLU A 26 -28.33 -1.90 20.60
N LYS A 27 -27.98 -0.83 19.88
CA LYS A 27 -28.95 0.00 19.15
C LYS A 27 -29.43 -0.64 17.83
N GLY A 28 -28.92 -1.81 17.46
CA GLY A 28 -29.29 -2.48 16.22
C GLY A 28 -28.86 -1.74 14.93
N ILE A 29 -27.84 -0.86 15.04
CA ILE A 29 -27.30 -0.12 13.88
C ILE A 29 -26.38 -1.05 13.08
N VAL A 30 -25.63 -1.93 13.76
CA VAL A 30 -24.81 -2.99 13.17
C VAL A 30 -25.00 -4.27 13.98
N THR A 31 -24.69 -5.41 13.39
CA THR A 31 -24.62 -6.70 14.07
C THR A 31 -23.18 -7.09 14.37
N GLU A 32 -22.96 -7.94 15.34
CA GLU A 32 -21.61 -8.50 15.60
C GLU A 32 -21.06 -9.25 14.38
N ALA A 33 -21.93 -9.94 13.63
CA ALA A 33 -21.54 -10.66 12.42
C ALA A 33 -21.06 -9.71 11.31
N GLU A 34 -21.72 -8.57 11.12
CA GLU A 34 -21.29 -7.56 10.15
C GLU A 34 -19.94 -6.95 10.56
N VAL A 35 -19.73 -6.66 11.84
CA VAL A 35 -18.44 -6.16 12.33
C VAL A 35 -17.35 -7.20 12.12
N ALA A 36 -17.60 -8.46 12.48
CA ALA A 36 -16.64 -9.54 12.29
C ALA A 36 -16.28 -9.75 10.81
N ALA A 37 -17.27 -9.74 9.92
CA ALA A 37 -17.06 -9.83 8.48
C ALA A 37 -16.23 -8.66 7.94
N ALA A 38 -16.49 -7.43 8.38
CA ALA A 38 -15.72 -6.26 7.96
C ALA A 38 -14.25 -6.31 8.46
N VAL A 39 -14.03 -6.82 9.67
CA VAL A 39 -12.68 -7.02 10.20
C VAL A 39 -11.93 -8.08 9.41
N GLU A 40 -12.58 -9.19 9.06
CA GLU A 40 -11.96 -10.26 8.28
C GLU A 40 -11.64 -9.80 6.85
N ASP A 41 -12.56 -9.11 6.17
CA ASP A 41 -12.28 -8.49 4.87
C ASP A 41 -11.06 -7.56 4.92
N MET A 42 -10.91 -6.79 6.00
CA MET A 42 -9.72 -5.93 6.17
C MET A 42 -8.42 -6.75 6.38
N ARG A 43 -8.49 -7.90 7.03
CA ARG A 43 -7.33 -8.80 7.24
C ARG A 43 -6.90 -9.50 5.96
N GLU A 44 -7.86 -9.87 5.11
CA GLU A 44 -7.59 -10.49 3.81
C GLU A 44 -6.95 -9.53 2.79
N ARG A 45 -7.02 -8.23 3.05
CA ARG A 45 -6.36 -7.22 2.21
C ARG A 45 -4.88 -7.16 2.53
N THR A 46 -4.09 -7.81 1.72
CA THR A 46 -2.64 -7.95 1.90
C THR A 46 -1.88 -7.36 0.71
N PRO A 47 -0.58 -7.07 0.84
CA PRO A 47 0.24 -6.53 -0.26
C PRO A 47 0.32 -7.44 -1.49
N GLU A 48 0.05 -8.73 -1.35
CA GLU A 48 0.02 -9.70 -2.45
C GLU A 48 -1.01 -9.33 -3.53
N ARG A 49 -2.11 -8.66 -3.16
CA ARG A 49 -3.09 -8.12 -4.12
C ARG A 49 -2.45 -7.11 -5.06
N GLY A 50 -1.72 -6.14 -4.51
CA GLY A 50 -0.98 -5.15 -5.30
C GLY A 50 0.18 -5.77 -6.08
N ALA A 51 0.88 -6.75 -5.51
CA ALA A 51 1.96 -7.46 -6.18
C ALA A 51 1.47 -8.20 -7.43
N LYS A 52 0.29 -8.80 -7.40
CA LYS A 52 -0.36 -9.40 -8.59
C LYS A 52 -0.66 -8.36 -9.66
N VAL A 53 -1.15 -7.18 -9.29
CA VAL A 53 -1.39 -6.08 -10.24
C VAL A 53 -0.10 -5.65 -10.92
N VAL A 54 0.98 -5.48 -10.17
CA VAL A 54 2.31 -5.13 -10.69
C VAL A 54 2.85 -6.22 -11.61
N ALA A 55 2.82 -7.48 -11.17
CA ALA A 55 3.31 -8.60 -11.97
C ALA A 55 2.54 -8.74 -13.28
N ARG A 56 1.20 -8.60 -13.26
CA ARG A 56 0.37 -8.57 -14.46
C ARG A 56 0.78 -7.44 -15.40
N ALA A 57 0.99 -6.24 -14.89
CA ALA A 57 1.43 -5.11 -15.72
C ALA A 57 2.81 -5.33 -16.35
N TRP A 58 3.68 -6.11 -15.73
CA TRP A 58 4.99 -6.44 -16.28
C TRP A 58 4.96 -7.48 -17.41
N VAL A 59 3.96 -8.36 -17.45
CA VAL A 59 3.85 -9.41 -18.45
C VAL A 59 2.84 -9.09 -19.55
N ASP A 60 1.90 -8.17 -19.29
CA ASP A 60 0.82 -7.79 -20.20
C ASP A 60 0.86 -6.27 -20.46
N GLY A 61 1.42 -5.89 -21.61
CA GLY A 61 1.51 -4.48 -22.00
C GLY A 61 0.16 -3.79 -22.23
N SER A 62 -0.87 -4.54 -22.63
CA SER A 62 -2.23 -4.01 -22.77
C SER A 62 -2.82 -3.67 -21.42
N PHE A 63 -2.70 -4.60 -20.46
CA PHE A 63 -3.12 -4.36 -19.08
C PHE A 63 -2.34 -3.19 -18.45
N ARG A 64 -1.02 -3.11 -18.65
CA ARG A 64 -0.20 -2.00 -18.18
C ARG A 64 -0.71 -0.64 -18.69
N THR A 65 -1.05 -0.54 -19.97
CA THR A 65 -1.60 0.70 -20.54
C THR A 65 -2.90 1.10 -19.81
N LYS A 66 -3.85 0.18 -19.69
CA LYS A 66 -5.11 0.41 -18.95
C LYS A 66 -4.87 0.81 -17.49
N LEU A 67 -3.92 0.15 -16.82
CA LEU A 67 -3.58 0.40 -15.43
C LEU A 67 -3.06 1.83 -15.23
N LEU A 68 -2.23 2.32 -16.14
CA LEU A 68 -1.71 3.68 -16.09
C LEU A 68 -2.76 4.74 -16.46
N GLU A 69 -3.72 4.40 -17.32
CA GLU A 69 -4.84 5.29 -17.67
C GLU A 69 -5.88 5.38 -16.55
N ASN A 70 -6.27 4.24 -15.98
CA ASN A 70 -7.28 4.16 -14.92
C ASN A 70 -7.01 2.94 -14.01
N GLY A 71 -6.27 3.18 -12.94
CA GLY A 71 -5.89 2.12 -12.00
C GLY A 71 -7.08 1.43 -11.33
N SER A 72 -8.15 2.16 -10.98
CA SER A 72 -9.34 1.57 -10.37
C SER A 72 -9.98 0.54 -11.30
N ARG A 73 -10.29 0.96 -12.53
CA ARG A 73 -10.94 0.10 -13.51
C ARG A 73 -10.09 -1.11 -13.92
N ALA A 74 -8.78 -0.92 -14.04
CA ALA A 74 -7.87 -2.03 -14.37
C ALA A 74 -7.80 -3.07 -13.23
N CYS A 75 -7.85 -2.64 -11.96
CA CYS A 75 -7.92 -3.56 -10.83
C CYS A 75 -9.23 -4.35 -10.78
N GLU A 76 -10.36 -3.73 -11.16
CA GLU A 76 -11.66 -4.42 -11.28
C GLU A 76 -11.62 -5.57 -12.31
N GLU A 77 -10.87 -5.43 -13.42
CA GLU A 77 -10.66 -6.52 -14.39
C GLU A 77 -9.96 -7.75 -13.77
N LEU A 78 -9.24 -7.57 -12.68
CA LEU A 78 -8.62 -8.64 -11.89
C LEU A 78 -9.49 -9.12 -10.71
N GLY A 79 -10.74 -8.66 -10.62
CA GLY A 79 -11.64 -8.96 -9.50
C GLY A 79 -11.27 -8.26 -8.19
N LEU A 80 -10.48 -7.20 -8.26
CA LEU A 80 -10.08 -6.40 -7.10
C LEU A 80 -10.96 -5.16 -7.03
N ASP A 81 -11.85 -5.14 -6.06
CA ASP A 81 -12.75 -3.98 -5.83
C ASP A 81 -11.98 -2.78 -5.27
N ILE A 82 -12.15 -1.61 -5.91
CA ILE A 82 -11.59 -0.32 -5.50
C ILE A 82 -12.75 0.64 -5.26
N PRO A 83 -13.49 0.50 -4.15
CA PRO A 83 -14.74 1.22 -3.96
C PRO A 83 -14.51 2.72 -3.78
N ALA A 84 -15.27 3.51 -4.51
CA ALA A 84 -15.43 4.97 -4.36
C ALA A 84 -14.14 5.80 -4.32
N LEU A 85 -12.99 5.25 -4.76
CA LEU A 85 -11.70 5.91 -4.76
C LEU A 85 -11.09 5.92 -6.16
N LYS A 86 -10.39 7.00 -6.48
CA LYS A 86 -9.57 7.06 -7.68
C LYS A 86 -8.17 6.49 -7.36
N LEU A 87 -7.84 5.34 -7.90
CA LEU A 87 -6.49 4.80 -7.89
C LEU A 87 -5.71 5.33 -9.09
N VAL A 88 -4.63 6.07 -8.82
CA VAL A 88 -3.69 6.55 -9.83
C VAL A 88 -2.42 5.73 -9.73
N VAL A 89 -2.05 5.06 -10.82
CA VAL A 89 -0.80 4.29 -10.88
C VAL A 89 0.27 5.13 -11.56
N VAL A 90 1.43 5.23 -10.92
CA VAL A 90 2.58 6.00 -11.40
C VAL A 90 3.76 5.06 -11.62
N GLU A 91 4.34 5.12 -12.81
CA GLU A 91 5.37 4.19 -13.23
C GLU A 91 6.77 4.74 -12.99
N ASN A 92 7.64 3.91 -12.42
CA ASN A 92 9.07 4.18 -12.36
C ASN A 92 9.73 3.90 -13.71
N THR A 93 10.66 4.78 -14.04
CA THR A 93 11.53 4.66 -15.23
C THR A 93 12.99 4.87 -14.80
N PRO A 94 13.99 4.62 -15.66
CA PRO A 94 15.37 4.93 -15.34
C PRO A 94 15.61 6.40 -14.96
N ALA A 95 14.81 7.32 -15.53
CA ALA A 95 14.92 8.76 -15.29
C ALA A 95 14.05 9.27 -14.11
N VAL A 96 13.01 8.52 -13.71
CA VAL A 96 12.02 8.97 -12.73
C VAL A 96 11.72 7.87 -11.73
N HIS A 97 11.90 8.18 -10.46
CA HIS A 97 11.46 7.35 -9.33
C HIS A 97 10.29 8.03 -8.62
N ASN A 98 9.22 7.29 -8.42
CA ASN A 98 8.00 7.77 -7.78
C ASN A 98 7.94 7.28 -6.33
N MET A 99 7.41 8.13 -5.45
CA MET A 99 7.23 7.85 -4.02
C MET A 99 5.87 8.37 -3.58
N VAL A 100 5.19 7.61 -2.74
CA VAL A 100 3.84 7.96 -2.24
C VAL A 100 3.91 8.40 -0.79
N VAL A 101 3.15 9.43 -0.47
CA VAL A 101 2.96 9.96 0.88
C VAL A 101 1.50 10.39 1.07
N CYS A 102 1.07 10.59 2.30
CA CYS A 102 -0.07 11.44 2.63
C CYS A 102 0.37 12.46 3.69
N THR A 103 0.48 13.72 3.32
CA THR A 103 0.96 14.77 4.25
C THR A 103 -0.05 15.10 5.34
N LEU A 104 -1.34 14.91 5.08
CA LEU A 104 -2.42 15.23 6.03
C LEU A 104 -2.68 14.14 7.06
N CYS A 105 -2.71 12.87 6.64
CA CYS A 105 -3.09 11.75 7.51
C CYS A 105 -2.32 10.47 7.16
N SER A 106 -2.99 9.45 6.67
CA SER A 106 -2.40 8.16 6.29
C SER A 106 -3.13 7.54 5.09
N CYS A 107 -3.59 8.40 4.16
CA CYS A 107 -4.24 7.96 2.93
C CYS A 107 -3.34 7.02 2.13
N TYR A 108 -3.82 5.80 1.88
CA TYR A 108 -3.03 4.67 1.45
C TYR A 108 -3.94 3.69 0.70
N PRO A 109 -3.50 3.02 -0.36
CA PRO A 109 -4.34 2.10 -1.12
C PRO A 109 -4.54 0.76 -0.39
N ARG A 110 -5.28 0.78 0.73
CA ARG A 110 -5.50 -0.37 1.63
C ARG A 110 -6.09 -1.58 0.93
N MET A 111 -6.95 -1.38 -0.06
CA MET A 111 -7.57 -2.46 -0.83
C MET A 111 -6.54 -3.34 -1.56
N LEU A 112 -5.37 -2.79 -1.86
CA LEU A 112 -4.29 -3.49 -2.57
C LEU A 112 -3.10 -3.83 -1.67
N LEU A 113 -2.85 -3.04 -0.62
CA LEU A 113 -1.62 -3.12 0.16
C LEU A 113 -1.85 -3.48 1.64
N GLY A 114 -3.11 -3.68 2.04
CA GLY A 114 -3.47 -3.97 3.43
C GLY A 114 -3.30 -2.78 4.37
N ILE A 115 -2.96 -3.04 5.62
CA ILE A 115 -2.79 -2.01 6.64
C ILE A 115 -1.47 -1.25 6.41
N PRO A 116 -1.49 0.10 6.42
CA PRO A 116 -0.26 0.87 6.27
C PRO A 116 0.72 0.62 7.42
N PRO A 117 2.02 0.55 7.13
CA PRO A 117 3.04 0.40 8.16
C PRO A 117 3.10 1.64 9.07
N GLU A 118 3.57 1.46 10.29
CA GLU A 118 3.64 2.55 11.27
C GLU A 118 4.50 3.72 10.79
N TRP A 119 5.62 3.43 10.11
CA TRP A 119 6.48 4.47 9.57
C TRP A 119 5.76 5.36 8.55
N TYR A 120 4.84 4.80 7.73
CA TYR A 120 4.08 5.56 6.74
C TYR A 120 3.15 6.61 7.40
N LYS A 121 2.63 6.29 8.58
CA LYS A 121 1.76 7.17 9.37
C LYS A 121 2.55 8.20 10.18
N SER A 122 3.85 8.01 10.36
CA SER A 122 4.67 8.88 11.21
C SER A 122 4.75 10.31 10.67
N ARG A 123 4.74 11.28 11.58
CA ARG A 123 4.93 12.70 11.20
C ARG A 123 6.28 12.92 10.54
N ASN A 124 7.30 12.18 10.96
CA ASN A 124 8.65 12.27 10.41
C ASN A 124 8.64 11.92 8.92
N TYR A 125 8.15 10.73 8.54
CA TYR A 125 8.04 10.34 7.14
C TYR A 125 7.22 11.33 6.33
N ARG A 126 6.00 11.66 6.79
CA ARG A 126 5.07 12.53 6.07
C ARG A 126 5.63 13.92 5.78
N SER A 127 6.37 14.52 6.72
CA SER A 127 6.94 15.86 6.54
C SER A 127 8.24 15.84 5.73
N ARG A 128 9.06 14.79 5.86
CA ARG A 128 10.36 14.70 5.20
C ARG A 128 10.27 14.19 3.77
N ALA A 129 9.33 13.29 3.49
CA ALA A 129 9.14 12.73 2.15
C ALA A 129 8.99 13.81 1.08
N VAL A 130 8.32 14.93 1.37
CA VAL A 130 8.12 16.03 0.42
C VAL A 130 9.27 17.03 0.39
N ARG A 131 10.06 17.16 1.46
CA ARG A 131 11.14 18.15 1.57
C ARG A 131 12.50 17.60 1.18
N GLU A 132 12.76 16.35 1.54
CA GLU A 132 14.06 15.70 1.37
C GLU A 132 13.88 14.20 0.97
N PRO A 133 13.15 13.91 -0.13
CA PRO A 133 12.78 12.54 -0.50
C PRO A 133 13.99 11.63 -0.70
N ARG A 134 15.09 12.16 -1.26
CA ARG A 134 16.31 11.38 -1.50
C ARG A 134 16.97 10.94 -0.18
N ALA A 135 16.98 11.78 0.84
CA ALA A 135 17.49 11.42 2.16
C ALA A 135 16.63 10.34 2.81
N VAL A 136 15.30 10.49 2.73
CA VAL A 136 14.36 9.48 3.22
C VAL A 136 14.58 8.14 2.51
N LEU A 137 14.68 8.10 1.19
CA LEU A 137 14.95 6.87 0.45
C LEU A 137 16.26 6.22 0.87
N SER A 138 17.31 7.02 1.12
CA SER A 138 18.60 6.50 1.61
C SER A 138 18.48 5.83 2.98
N GLU A 139 17.63 6.33 3.86
CA GLU A 139 17.35 5.72 5.18
C GLU A 139 16.63 4.36 5.04
N PHE A 140 15.80 4.19 3.99
CA PHE A 140 15.22 2.90 3.61
C PHE A 140 16.24 1.96 2.89
N GLY A 141 17.47 2.41 2.71
CA GLY A 141 18.52 1.65 2.02
C GLY A 141 18.43 1.72 0.50
N LEU A 142 17.61 2.63 -0.05
CA LEU A 142 17.47 2.84 -1.49
C LEU A 142 18.31 4.05 -1.92
N ARG A 143 19.38 3.77 -2.68
CA ARG A 143 20.23 4.79 -3.30
C ARG A 143 19.93 4.84 -4.78
N LEU A 144 19.47 5.98 -5.26
CA LEU A 144 19.21 6.25 -6.66
C LEU A 144 20.36 7.02 -7.29
N ASP A 145 20.55 6.83 -8.60
CA ASP A 145 21.46 7.67 -9.38
C ASP A 145 21.11 9.15 -9.19
N GLU A 146 22.12 10.02 -9.19
CA GLU A 146 21.93 11.47 -8.98
C GLU A 146 21.07 12.11 -10.08
N ASN A 147 21.12 11.56 -11.30
CA ASN A 147 20.31 12.02 -12.43
C ASN A 147 18.87 11.52 -12.39
N THR A 148 18.54 10.56 -11.50
CA THR A 148 17.14 10.10 -11.35
C THR A 148 16.32 11.13 -10.60
N SER A 149 15.30 11.67 -11.24
CA SER A 149 14.34 12.58 -10.63
C SER A 149 13.43 11.83 -9.67
N ILE A 150 13.16 12.37 -8.48
CA ILE A 150 12.21 11.81 -7.53
C ILE A 150 10.91 12.62 -7.60
N ARG A 151 9.79 11.94 -7.83
CA ARG A 151 8.45 12.52 -7.79
C ARG A 151 7.70 12.00 -6.58
N VAL A 152 7.26 12.89 -5.73
CA VAL A 152 6.47 12.56 -4.53
C VAL A 152 5.01 12.84 -4.80
N HIS A 153 4.17 11.83 -4.61
CA HIS A 153 2.72 11.87 -4.84
C HIS A 153 1.99 11.90 -3.51
N ASP A 154 1.26 12.96 -3.28
CA ASP A 154 0.49 13.16 -2.03
C ASP A 154 -0.93 12.61 -2.19
N SER A 155 -1.22 11.50 -1.52
CA SER A 155 -2.55 10.88 -1.51
C SER A 155 -3.55 11.73 -0.72
N THR A 156 -4.79 11.78 -1.20
CA THR A 156 -5.89 12.52 -0.56
C THR A 156 -7.02 11.59 -0.11
N ALA A 157 -8.13 12.13 0.41
CA ALA A 157 -9.29 11.35 0.80
C ALA A 157 -9.92 10.60 -0.40
N ASP A 158 -9.89 11.18 -1.59
CA ASP A 158 -10.56 10.66 -2.78
C ASP A 158 -9.60 9.99 -3.77
N MET A 159 -8.29 10.20 -3.61
CA MET A 159 -7.26 9.72 -4.53
C MET A 159 -6.17 8.96 -3.79
N ARG A 160 -5.81 7.80 -4.31
CA ARG A 160 -4.70 6.98 -3.84
C ARG A 160 -3.71 6.76 -4.96
N TYR A 161 -2.44 6.74 -4.61
CA TYR A 161 -1.37 6.43 -5.55
C TYR A 161 -0.81 5.03 -5.28
N LEU A 162 -0.42 4.36 -6.36
CA LEU A 162 0.34 3.10 -6.35
C LEU A 162 1.54 3.28 -7.27
N VAL A 163 2.72 2.93 -6.81
CA VAL A 163 3.90 2.90 -7.68
C VAL A 163 3.93 1.57 -8.44
N LEU A 164 4.06 1.66 -9.76
CA LEU A 164 4.45 0.54 -10.61
C LEU A 164 5.98 0.55 -10.71
N PRO A 165 6.70 -0.30 -9.98
CA PRO A 165 8.16 -0.34 -10.02
C PRO A 165 8.64 -0.90 -11.36
N MET A 166 9.88 -0.57 -11.74
CA MET A 166 10.52 -1.18 -12.91
C MET A 166 10.65 -2.69 -12.72
N ARG A 167 10.41 -3.44 -13.78
CA ARG A 167 10.68 -4.87 -13.82
C ARG A 167 12.20 -5.09 -13.74
N PRO A 168 12.71 -5.91 -12.81
CA PRO A 168 14.14 -6.18 -12.72
C PRO A 168 14.66 -6.90 -13.97
N ALA A 169 15.86 -6.53 -14.39
CA ALA A 169 16.58 -7.25 -15.46
C ALA A 169 16.83 -8.71 -15.02
N GLY A 170 16.83 -9.62 -16.01
CA GLY A 170 17.01 -11.06 -15.76
C GLY A 170 15.73 -11.78 -15.34
N THR A 171 14.58 -11.11 -15.38
CA THR A 171 13.27 -11.72 -15.05
C THR A 171 12.38 -11.91 -16.29
N GLU A 172 12.89 -11.71 -17.50
CA GLU A 172 12.14 -11.68 -18.76
C GLU A 172 11.34 -12.97 -18.99
N ASN A 173 11.88 -14.11 -18.53
CA ASN A 173 11.26 -15.42 -18.66
C ASN A 173 10.47 -15.86 -17.42
N TRP A 174 10.27 -14.96 -16.41
CA TRP A 174 9.52 -15.32 -15.23
C TRP A 174 8.03 -15.18 -15.45
N GLY A 175 7.28 -16.17 -14.93
CA GLY A 175 5.83 -16.10 -14.88
C GLY A 175 5.33 -15.11 -13.83
N GLU A 176 4.06 -14.73 -13.96
CA GLU A 176 3.39 -13.72 -13.13
C GLU A 176 3.49 -14.01 -11.64
N GLU A 177 3.27 -15.26 -11.23
CA GLU A 177 3.34 -15.68 -9.81
C GLU A 177 4.74 -15.45 -9.22
N LYS A 178 5.80 -15.85 -9.94
CA LYS A 178 7.17 -15.65 -9.50
C LYS A 178 7.54 -14.17 -9.45
N LEU A 179 7.05 -13.37 -10.40
CA LEU A 179 7.23 -11.93 -10.42
C LEU A 179 6.51 -11.25 -9.25
N ALA A 180 5.29 -11.68 -8.92
CA ALA A 180 4.57 -11.16 -7.75
C ALA A 180 5.35 -11.41 -6.45
N GLY A 181 6.03 -12.54 -6.32
CA GLY A 181 6.82 -12.89 -5.13
C GLY A 181 7.98 -11.96 -4.82
N ILE A 182 8.46 -11.16 -5.78
CA ILE A 182 9.54 -10.18 -5.56
C ILE A 182 9.02 -8.74 -5.35
N VAL A 183 7.72 -8.52 -5.45
CA VAL A 183 7.11 -7.21 -5.27
C VAL A 183 6.61 -7.06 -3.84
N THR A 184 7.28 -6.22 -3.07
CA THR A 184 6.87 -5.93 -1.69
C THR A 184 5.98 -4.69 -1.63
N ARG A 185 5.27 -4.51 -0.52
CA ARG A 185 4.54 -3.28 -0.22
C ARG A 185 5.39 -2.03 -0.39
N ASP A 186 6.63 -2.07 0.08
CA ASP A 186 7.55 -0.94 0.06
C ASP A 186 7.96 -0.56 -1.37
N CYS A 187 8.02 -1.53 -2.29
CA CYS A 187 8.19 -1.26 -3.73
C CYS A 187 7.01 -0.48 -4.32
N MET A 188 5.79 -0.80 -3.87
CA MET A 188 4.55 -0.17 -4.35
C MET A 188 4.24 1.18 -3.68
N ILE A 189 4.91 1.49 -2.57
CA ILE A 189 4.96 2.85 -1.98
C ILE A 189 6.10 3.67 -2.61
N GLY A 190 7.11 3.00 -3.18
CA GLY A 190 8.26 3.63 -3.80
C GLY A 190 9.42 3.90 -2.84
N VAL A 191 9.49 3.26 -1.67
CA VAL A 191 10.64 3.35 -0.75
C VAL A 191 11.63 2.21 -0.93
N ALA A 192 11.33 1.25 -1.78
CA ALA A 192 12.19 0.15 -2.17
C ALA A 192 12.06 -0.15 -3.67
N VAL A 193 12.93 -1.00 -4.18
CA VAL A 193 12.83 -1.61 -5.51
C VAL A 193 12.78 -3.13 -5.39
N PRO A 194 12.13 -3.84 -6.33
CA PRO A 194 12.11 -5.29 -6.33
C PRO A 194 13.53 -5.87 -6.37
N LYS A 195 13.79 -6.88 -5.55
CA LYS A 195 15.11 -7.56 -5.46
C LYS A 195 14.96 -9.02 -5.84
N LEU A 196 15.93 -9.53 -6.60
CA LEU A 196 16.06 -10.96 -6.87
C LEU A 196 16.66 -11.64 -5.63
N HIS A 197 16.03 -12.72 -5.21
CA HIS A 197 16.49 -13.58 -4.12
C HIS A 197 17.01 -14.88 -4.69
#